data_685c9ffd25046cc37689f958b038be5a
#
_entry.id   685c9ffd25046cc37689f958b038be5a
#
_cell.length_a   1.000
_cell.length_b   1.000
_cell.length_c   1.000
_cell.angle_alpha   90.00
_cell.angle_beta   90.00
_cell.angle_gamma   90.00
#
_symmetry.space_group_name_H-M   'P 1'
#
loop_
_entity.id
_entity.type
_entity.pdbx_description
1 polymer ?
#
loop_
_entity_poly.entity_id
_entity_poly.type
_entity_poly.pdbx_seq_one_letter_code
_entity_poly.pdbx_strand_id
1 'polypeptide(L)'
;MKQITLAIFVVVLGSFVIADAAGAEGREWKVVTVEVAPGAADARHFHPGVELVYVLEGAGYLEADGKPKVALNPGAVTTLQPKQSHVLKNASQTRPLKVLVVLRPQNGGVRRQQAYEQPIF
;
A
#
# COMPACT_ATOMS: atom_id res chain seq x y z
N MET A 1 17.00 -2.65 27.13
CA MET A 1 16.77 -2.47 26.78
C MET A 1 16.24 -2.19 25.96
N LYS A 2 15.87 -2.06 25.69
CA LYS A 2 15.43 -1.83 25.08
C LYS A 2 14.76 -1.56 24.34
N GLN A 3 14.25 -1.38 23.89
CA GLN A 3 13.60 -1.08 23.29
C GLN A 3 13.01 -0.78 22.56
N ILE A 4 12.64 -0.53 21.93
CA ILE A 4 12.11 -0.14 21.49
C ILE A 4 11.45 -0.02 20.58
N THR A 5 11.04 0.08 20.26
CA THR A 5 10.38 0.06 19.78
C THR A 5 9.77 0.59 18.89
N LEU A 6 9.41 0.81 18.68
CA LEU A 6 8.72 1.34 18.14
C LEU A 6 8.49 1.63 16.98
N ALA A 7 8.47 1.87 16.70
CA ALA A 7 8.54 2.30 15.75
C ALA A 7 7.93 2.04 14.69
N ILE A 8 7.24 1.97 14.47
CA ILE A 8 6.59 1.69 13.58
C ILE A 8 6.20 2.70 12.86
N PHE A 9 6.54 3.18 12.21
CA PHE A 9 6.27 4.12 11.56
C PHE A 9 6.14 4.01 10.21
N VAL A 10 5.12 4.13 9.63
CA VAL A 10 4.96 4.17 8.29
C VAL A 10 4.74 5.55 8.05
N VAL A 11 5.52 6.14 7.33
CA VAL A 11 5.37 7.48 7.07
C VAL A 11 4.81 7.58 5.74
N VAL A 12 3.72 8.13 5.56
CA VAL A 12 3.19 8.32 4.27
C VAL A 12 3.53 9.67 3.87
N LEU A 13 4.38 9.78 2.92
CA LEU A 13 4.75 11.01 2.52
C LEU A 13 4.09 11.42 1.32
N GLY A 14 3.50 12.35 1.17
CA GLY A 14 2.99 12.83 -0.03
C GLY A 14 1.89 12.15 -0.60
N SER A 15 0.80 12.36 -0.26
CA SER A 15 -0.24 11.74 -0.81
C SER A 15 -0.70 12.58 -1.91
N PHE A 16 -0.94 12.10 -3.06
CA PHE A 16 -1.25 12.84 -4.13
C PHE A 16 -2.53 12.45 -4.66
N VAL A 17 -3.49 13.12 -4.59
CA VAL A 17 -4.72 12.80 -5.14
C VAL A 17 -5.03 13.63 -6.31
N ILE A 18 -5.27 13.04 -7.38
CA ILE A 18 -5.47 13.78 -8.50
C ILE A 18 -6.86 13.87 -8.68
N ALA A 19 -7.53 14.51 -8.18
CA ALA A 19 -8.84 14.46 -8.33
C ALA A 19 -9.31 15.55 -8.91
N ASP A 20 -10.15 15.65 -9.37
CA ASP A 20 -10.44 16.76 -9.80
C ASP A 20 -11.74 16.95 -10.00
N ALA A 21 -12.37 16.43 -10.35
CA ALA A 21 -13.56 16.70 -10.67
C ALA A 21 -14.50 16.38 -9.67
N ALA A 22 -15.38 17.10 -9.50
CA ALA A 22 -16.29 16.83 -8.56
C ALA A 22 -16.92 15.58 -8.93
N GLY A 23 -17.40 14.89 -8.20
CA GLY A 23 -18.03 13.71 -8.49
C GLY A 23 -17.12 12.59 -8.74
N ALA A 24 -15.90 12.84 -8.69
CA ALA A 24 -14.99 11.83 -8.93
C ALA A 24 -14.67 11.12 -7.69
N GLU A 25 -15.22 11.45 -6.56
CA GLU A 25 -14.87 10.84 -5.41
C GLU A 25 -14.98 9.42 -5.49
N GLY A 26 -14.14 8.67 -5.05
CA GLY A 26 -14.13 7.25 -5.09
C GLY A 26 -13.73 6.71 -6.41
N ARG A 27 -13.55 7.55 -7.37
CA ARG A 27 -13.12 7.09 -8.64
C ARG A 27 -11.79 7.61 -9.03
N GLU A 28 -11.18 8.43 -8.26
CA GLU A 28 -9.91 8.91 -8.66
C GLU A 28 -8.83 7.97 -8.23
N TRP A 29 -7.78 7.88 -8.96
CA TRP A 29 -6.63 7.08 -8.60
C TRP A 29 -5.90 7.76 -7.47
N LYS A 30 -5.26 6.99 -6.63
CA LYS A 30 -4.48 7.56 -5.57
C LYS A 30 -3.08 7.07 -5.69
N VAL A 31 -2.11 7.93 -5.53
CA VAL A 31 -0.72 7.55 -5.59
C VAL A 31 -0.08 8.02 -4.30
N VAL A 32 0.55 7.10 -3.60
CA VAL A 32 1.12 7.41 -2.31
C VAL A 32 2.51 6.82 -2.22
N THR A 33 3.43 7.49 -1.59
CA THR A 33 4.73 6.94 -1.33
C THR A 33 4.74 6.50 0.11
N VAL A 34 5.13 5.27 0.34
CA VAL A 34 5.16 4.72 1.69
C VAL A 34 6.57 4.37 2.04
N GLU A 35 7.00 4.74 3.22
CA GLU A 35 8.32 4.40 3.67
C GLU A 35 8.21 3.54 4.90
N VAL A 36 8.90 2.41 4.91
CA VAL A 36 8.91 1.53 6.06
C VAL A 36 10.29 1.59 6.65
N ALA A 37 10.39 1.95 7.91
CA ALA A 37 11.67 2.13 8.56
C ALA A 37 12.49 0.86 8.64
N PRO A 38 13.80 0.96 8.80
CA PRO A 38 14.64 -0.22 8.89
C PRO A 38 14.13 -1.17 9.96
N GLY A 39 14.08 -2.41 9.64
CA GLY A 39 13.66 -3.44 10.57
C GLY A 39 12.20 -3.46 10.91
N ALA A 40 11.41 -2.60 10.29
CA ALA A 40 10.01 -2.49 10.66
C ALA A 40 9.08 -3.09 9.61
N ALA A 41 7.82 -3.08 9.90
CA ALA A 41 6.81 -3.53 8.98
C ALA A 41 5.62 -2.60 9.15
N ASP A 42 4.84 -2.44 8.13
CA ASP A 42 3.67 -1.61 8.27
C ASP A 42 2.55 -2.49 8.87
N ALA A 43 1.45 -1.89 9.19
CA ALA A 43 0.38 -2.64 9.80
C ALA A 43 -0.33 -3.46 8.75
N ARG A 44 -0.82 -4.62 9.14
CA ARG A 44 -1.54 -5.44 8.20
C ARG A 44 -2.82 -4.75 7.84
N HIS A 45 -3.13 -4.65 6.59
CA HIS A 45 -4.29 -3.94 6.14
C HIS A 45 -4.70 -4.38 4.75
N PHE A 46 -5.78 -3.86 4.23
CA PHE A 46 -6.20 -4.15 2.89
C PHE A 46 -6.89 -2.91 2.33
N HIS A 47 -7.08 -2.90 1.04
CA HIS A 47 -7.79 -1.82 0.38
C HIS A 47 -8.94 -2.41 -0.44
N PRO A 48 -9.96 -1.67 -0.69
CA PRO A 48 -11.10 -2.19 -1.42
C PRO A 48 -10.82 -2.42 -2.89
N GLY A 49 -9.92 -1.69 -3.46
CA GLY A 49 -9.61 -1.85 -4.86
C GLY A 49 -8.27 -2.50 -5.09
N VAL A 50 -7.87 -2.58 -6.30
CA VAL A 50 -6.59 -3.16 -6.64
C VAL A 50 -5.49 -2.21 -6.25
N GLU A 51 -4.39 -2.75 -5.76
CA GLU A 51 -3.26 -1.93 -5.39
C GLU A 51 -2.06 -2.39 -6.17
N LEU A 52 -1.25 -1.47 -6.66
CA LEU A 52 -0.01 -1.81 -7.30
C LEU A 52 1.09 -1.25 -6.43
N VAL A 53 2.10 -2.03 -6.18
CA VAL A 53 3.23 -1.62 -5.38
C VAL A 53 4.46 -1.64 -6.27
N TYR A 54 5.17 -0.52 -6.33
CA TYR A 54 6.39 -0.42 -7.12
C TYR A 54 7.50 -0.04 -6.16
N VAL A 55 8.56 -0.81 -6.11
CA VAL A 55 9.62 -0.57 -5.16
C VAL A 55 10.58 0.47 -5.68
N LEU A 56 10.73 1.55 -4.92
CA LEU A 56 11.64 2.60 -5.29
C LEU A 56 13.02 2.39 -4.72
N GLU A 57 13.10 1.94 -3.49
CA GLU A 57 14.40 1.77 -2.89
C GLU A 57 14.32 0.82 -1.73
N GLY A 58 15.39 0.13 -1.45
CA GLY A 58 15.46 -0.77 -0.31
C GLY A 58 15.12 -2.20 -0.68
N ALA A 59 14.96 -3.03 0.31
CA ALA A 59 14.68 -4.44 0.12
C ALA A 59 13.72 -4.92 1.18
N GLY A 60 12.83 -5.76 0.83
CA GLY A 60 11.88 -6.27 1.79
C GLY A 60 11.02 -7.36 1.23
N TYR A 61 9.87 -7.56 1.83
CA TYR A 61 8.95 -8.58 1.43
C TYR A 61 7.53 -8.10 1.54
N LEU A 62 6.68 -8.63 0.67
CA LEU A 62 5.28 -8.39 0.79
C LEU A 62 4.65 -9.70 1.15
N GLU A 63 3.89 -9.74 2.22
CA GLU A 63 3.20 -10.94 2.61
C GLU A 63 1.72 -10.68 2.47
N ALA A 64 1.06 -11.40 1.62
CA ALA A 64 -0.37 -11.22 1.38
C ALA A 64 -1.09 -12.52 1.61
N ASP A 65 -2.30 -12.43 2.10
CA ASP A 65 -3.06 -13.62 2.41
C ASP A 65 -3.21 -14.47 1.18
N GLY A 66 -3.00 -15.74 1.37
CA GLY A 66 -3.20 -16.69 0.30
C GLY A 66 -2.12 -16.75 -0.74
N LYS A 67 -1.03 -16.03 -0.55
CA LYS A 67 0.02 -16.03 -1.52
C LYS A 67 1.37 -16.21 -0.93
N PRO A 68 2.32 -16.68 -1.69
CA PRO A 68 3.67 -16.79 -1.16
C PRO A 68 4.24 -15.41 -1.01
N LYS A 69 5.19 -15.27 -0.13
CA LYS A 69 5.86 -14.05 0.13
C LYS A 69 6.54 -13.57 -1.13
N VAL A 70 6.49 -12.32 -1.42
CA VAL A 70 7.12 -11.76 -2.60
C VAL A 70 8.28 -10.88 -2.20
N ALA A 71 9.42 -11.07 -2.83
CA ALA A 71 10.57 -10.25 -2.54
C ALA A 71 10.41 -8.89 -3.18
N LEU A 72 10.82 -7.86 -2.48
CA LEU A 72 10.70 -6.50 -2.96
C LEU A 72 12.09 -5.93 -3.12
N ASN A 73 12.49 -5.67 -4.34
CA ASN A 73 13.76 -5.04 -4.64
C ASN A 73 13.48 -3.88 -5.56
N PRO A 74 14.37 -2.92 -5.65
CA PRO A 74 14.11 -1.73 -6.47
C PRO A 74 13.69 -2.12 -7.88
N GLY A 75 12.63 -1.55 -8.34
CA GLY A 75 12.09 -1.85 -9.66
C GLY A 75 11.08 -2.97 -9.68
N ALA A 76 10.93 -3.69 -8.59
CA ALA A 76 9.96 -4.77 -8.56
C ALA A 76 8.54 -4.21 -8.51
N VAL A 77 7.62 -4.90 -9.14
CA VAL A 77 6.24 -4.49 -9.14
C VAL A 77 5.39 -5.67 -8.74
N THR A 78 4.41 -5.44 -7.90
CA THR A 78 3.51 -6.50 -7.55
C THR A 78 2.14 -5.89 -7.36
N THR A 79 1.11 -6.68 -7.44
CA THR A 79 -0.23 -6.16 -7.27
C THR A 79 -0.97 -6.94 -6.22
N LEU A 80 -1.93 -6.31 -5.61
CA LEU A 80 -2.77 -6.93 -4.63
C LEU A 80 -4.19 -6.81 -5.09
N GLN A 81 -4.95 -7.84 -4.83
CA GLN A 81 -6.34 -7.86 -5.24
C GLN A 81 -7.19 -7.10 -4.25
N PRO A 82 -8.37 -6.74 -4.63
CA PRO A 82 -9.25 -6.04 -3.71
C PRO A 82 -9.44 -6.84 -2.43
N LYS A 83 -9.37 -6.15 -1.33
CA LYS A 83 -9.56 -6.73 -0.03
C LYS A 83 -8.56 -7.80 0.38
N GLN A 84 -7.46 -7.88 -0.30
CA GLN A 84 -6.44 -8.85 0.07
C GLN A 84 -5.57 -8.26 1.17
N SER A 85 -5.60 -8.85 2.32
CA SER A 85 -4.87 -8.34 3.47
C SER A 85 -3.38 -8.58 3.29
N HIS A 86 -2.57 -7.64 3.64
CA HIS A 86 -1.13 -7.75 3.39
C HIS A 86 -0.30 -6.88 4.34
N VAL A 87 1.00 -7.13 4.31
CA VAL A 87 1.94 -6.41 5.13
C VAL A 87 3.20 -6.21 4.33
N LEU A 88 3.81 -5.04 4.42
CA LEU A 88 5.10 -4.79 3.82
C LEU A 88 6.13 -4.87 4.91
N LYS A 89 7.18 -5.63 4.71
CA LYS A 89 8.22 -5.76 5.70
C LYS A 89 9.55 -5.34 5.15
N ASN A 90 10.29 -4.52 5.89
CA ASN A 90 11.60 -4.10 5.48
C ASN A 90 12.61 -5.15 5.93
N ALA A 91 13.40 -5.66 5.01
CA ALA A 91 14.37 -6.67 5.34
C ALA A 91 15.68 -6.09 5.81
N SER A 92 15.88 -4.80 5.68
CA SER A 92 17.13 -4.20 6.05
C SER A 92 17.05 -3.63 7.44
N GLN A 93 18.14 -3.72 8.19
CA GLN A 93 18.15 -3.15 9.51
C GLN A 93 18.72 -1.74 9.43
N THR A 94 19.19 -1.30 8.29
CA THR A 94 19.85 -0.02 8.20
C THR A 94 19.30 0.92 7.18
N ARG A 95 18.54 0.43 6.22
CA ARG A 95 18.03 1.29 5.19
C ARG A 95 16.52 1.26 5.09
N PRO A 96 15.89 2.30 4.67
CA PRO A 96 14.44 2.32 4.57
C PRO A 96 13.98 1.56 3.34
N LEU A 97 12.76 1.12 3.36
CA LEU A 97 12.14 0.52 2.19
C LEU A 97 11.14 1.55 1.71
N LYS A 98 11.26 1.99 0.48
CA LYS A 98 10.33 2.96 -0.05
C LYS A 98 9.60 2.41 -1.24
N VAL A 99 8.30 2.52 -1.24
CA VAL A 99 7.50 1.99 -2.33
C VAL A 99 6.50 3.03 -2.79
N LEU A 100 6.17 2.98 -4.04
CA LEU A 100 5.14 3.81 -4.58
C LEU A 100 3.92 2.92 -4.67
N VAL A 101 2.83 3.35 -4.14
CA VAL A 101 1.61 2.57 -4.11
C VAL A 101 0.58 3.27 -4.96
N VAL A 102 -0.02 2.57 -5.88
CA VAL A 102 -1.05 3.13 -6.73
C VAL A 102 -2.34 2.38 -6.42
N LEU A 103 -3.33 3.11 -5.98
CA LEU A 103 -4.59 2.51 -5.62
C LEU A 103 -5.62 2.81 -6.69
N ARG A 104 -6.22 1.73 -7.25
CA ARG A 104 -7.16 1.92 -8.26
C ARG A 104 -8.47 2.29 -7.67
N PRO A 105 -9.20 3.11 -8.25
CA PRO A 105 -10.45 3.52 -7.69
C PRO A 105 -11.44 2.38 -7.68
N GLN A 106 -12.32 2.43 -6.80
CA GLN A 106 -13.21 1.43 -6.64
C GLN A 106 -14.05 1.66 -7.77
N ASN A 107 -14.39 0.78 -8.52
CA ASN A 107 -14.97 1.03 -9.63
C ASN A 107 -16.18 1.57 -9.77
N GLY A 108 -16.23 2.48 -10.29
CA GLY A 108 -17.36 3.07 -10.40
C GLY A 108 -18.31 2.43 -11.16
N GLY A 109 -17.93 1.76 -11.98
CA GLY A 109 -18.81 1.25 -12.79
C GLY A 109 -19.85 0.60 -12.13
N VAL A 110 -19.61 0.04 -11.29
CA VAL A 110 -20.54 -0.64 -10.72
C VAL A 110 -21.00 0.03 -9.73
N ARG A 111 -20.66 0.96 -9.70
CA ARG A 111 -20.92 1.66 -8.82
C ARG A 111 -22.09 1.59 -8.17
N ARG A 112 -22.96 1.50 -8.65
CA ARG A 112 -24.04 1.58 -8.09
C ARG A 112 -24.14 0.63 -7.08
N GLN A 113 -24.04 -0.44 -7.30
CA GLN A 113 -24.29 -1.36 -6.39
C GLN A 113 -23.30 -1.40 -5.44
N GLN A 114 -22.19 -1.26 -5.76
CA GLN A 114 -21.26 -1.35 -4.88
C GLN A 114 -21.26 -0.29 -4.06
N ALA A 115 -21.83 0.65 -4.35
CA ALA A 115 -21.74 1.73 -3.60
C ALA A 115 -22.10 1.39 -2.26
N TYR A 116 -22.90 0.52 -2.09
CA TYR A 116 -23.23 0.38 -0.82
C TYR A 116 -22.42 -0.48 -0.08
N GLU A 117 -21.70 -1.16 -0.58
CA GLU A 117 -20.93 -1.93 0.24
C GLU A 117 -19.63 -1.56 0.37
N GLN A 118 -19.23 -0.66 0.06
CA GLN A 118 -17.98 -0.37 0.13
C GLN A 118 -17.29 0.31 0.92
N PRO A 119 -16.41 0.16 1.16
CA PRO A 119 -15.60 0.64 2.00
C PRO A 119 -14.94 1.66 1.45
N ILE A 120 -13.96 1.96 1.76
CA ILE A 120 -13.36 2.95 1.31
C ILE A 120 -12.00 2.90 1.36
N PHE A 121 -11.23 3.66 0.97
CA PHE A 121 -9.85 3.63 1.06
C PHE A 121 -9.43 4.36 2.21
#